data_d89aa4f6e6bb68c9a02af3036ee8fcaf
#
_entry.id   d89aa4f6e6bb68c9a02af3036ee8fcaf
#
_cell.length_a   1.000
_cell.length_b   1.000
_cell.length_c   1.000
_cell.angle_alpha   90.00
_cell.angle_beta   90.00
_cell.angle_gamma   90.00
#
_symmetry.space_group_name_H-M   'P 1'
#
loop_
_entity.id
_entity.type
_entity.pdbx_description
1 polymer ?
#
loop_
_entity_poly.entity_id
_entity_poly.type
_entity_poly.pdbx_seq_one_letter_code
_entity_poly.pdbx_strand_id
1 'polypeptide(L)'
;MKKVLFTLGMMGIILAGCGSGSGNTDGSATQNNSSDSNEQVKIVAVGSTALQPLVDAAQESFVQENPNYQISVQGGGSGTGLSQVEAGAVTIGNSDVFAEERDGVDASKLVDHKVAVVGMAPIVNKDTDVKDITKQELIDIFTGKITNWKEVGGKDQKINVVNRANGSGTRATFEKWGLDGATPVQSQEQDSSGTVRQLVSQTPGAISYLAFSYLDDSTQALSIDGVEPKEENVADNSWEIWSYEHMYTNGKPSPEVQKFLDYMMTEEIQEGPVKELGYLPITMMEVERDHEGNIK
;
A
#
# COMPACT_ATOMS: atom_id res chain seq x y z
N MET A 1 -47.97 1.33 24.23
CA MET A 1 -49.03 2.32 23.94
C MET A 1 -48.47 3.70 24.27
N LYS A 2 -48.16 4.50 23.27
CA LYS A 2 -48.25 5.98 23.23
C LYS A 2 -47.71 6.40 21.85
N LYS A 3 -48.67 6.65 20.98
CA LYS A 3 -48.45 7.30 19.66
C LYS A 3 -48.23 8.79 19.93
N VAL A 4 -47.21 9.38 19.27
CA VAL A 4 -47.12 10.83 19.11
C VAL A 4 -47.06 11.13 17.64
N LEU A 5 -48.11 11.76 17.20
CA LEU A 5 -48.31 12.38 15.88
C LEU A 5 -47.60 13.72 15.90
N PHE A 6 -46.83 14.08 14.83
CA PHE A 6 -46.48 15.48 14.61
C PHE A 6 -46.67 15.87 13.14
N THR A 7 -47.37 16.96 13.05
CA THR A 7 -48.05 17.62 11.95
C THR A 7 -47.12 18.23 10.93
N LEU A 8 -47.63 18.20 9.69
CA LEU A 8 -47.18 18.90 8.48
C LEU A 8 -47.35 20.43 8.64
N GLY A 9 -46.31 21.19 8.29
CA GLY A 9 -46.36 22.64 8.15
C GLY A 9 -45.89 23.07 6.78
N MET A 10 -46.86 23.45 5.97
CA MET A 10 -46.73 23.95 4.58
C MET A 10 -46.91 25.46 4.62
N MET A 11 -45.95 26.27 4.05
CA MET A 11 -46.15 27.69 3.72
C MET A 11 -44.80 28.20 3.11
N GLY A 12 -44.69 28.86 2.01
CA GLY A 12 -45.58 29.57 1.11
C GLY A 12 -44.69 30.33 0.13
N ILE A 13 -45.10 30.34 -1.12
CA ILE A 13 -44.46 31.00 -2.29
C ILE A 13 -44.69 32.51 -2.24
N ILE A 14 -43.68 33.34 -2.49
CA ILE A 14 -43.86 34.72 -2.96
C ILE A 14 -43.00 34.95 -4.19
N LEU A 15 -43.66 35.09 -5.35
CA LEU A 15 -43.15 35.72 -6.57
C LEU A 15 -43.54 37.19 -6.54
N ALA A 16 -42.61 38.10 -6.86
CA ALA A 16 -42.81 39.41 -7.51
C ALA A 16 -41.40 40.01 -7.72
N GLY A 17 -41.06 40.69 -8.79
CA GLY A 17 -41.72 41.21 -9.94
C GLY A 17 -40.67 41.89 -10.84
N CYS A 18 -40.99 42.00 -12.09
CA CYS A 18 -40.22 42.64 -13.17
C CYS A 18 -40.01 44.15 -12.95
N GLY A 19 -38.82 44.64 -13.38
CA GLY A 19 -38.55 46.05 -13.58
C GLY A 19 -37.60 46.25 -14.77
N SER A 20 -38.18 46.66 -15.92
CA SER A 20 -37.44 47.08 -17.09
C SER A 20 -36.84 48.47 -16.88
N GLY A 21 -35.59 48.67 -17.29
CA GLY A 21 -34.94 49.99 -17.38
C GLY A 21 -33.79 49.93 -18.38
N SER A 22 -34.08 50.47 -19.57
CA SER A 22 -33.11 50.68 -20.65
C SER A 22 -32.18 51.85 -20.31
N GLY A 23 -30.88 51.66 -20.53
CA GLY A 23 -29.89 52.75 -20.41
C GLY A 23 -28.57 52.31 -21.02
N ASN A 24 -28.35 52.71 -22.24
CA ASN A 24 -27.14 52.54 -23.03
C ASN A 24 -26.04 53.47 -22.53
N THR A 25 -24.88 52.97 -22.17
CA THR A 25 -23.62 53.74 -22.23
C THR A 25 -22.44 52.82 -22.44
N ASP A 26 -21.72 53.02 -23.52
CA ASP A 26 -20.44 52.44 -23.87
C ASP A 26 -19.41 52.66 -22.77
N GLY A 27 -18.74 51.58 -22.37
CA GLY A 27 -17.58 51.61 -21.51
C GLY A 27 -16.81 50.31 -21.69
N SER A 28 -15.88 50.31 -22.67
CA SER A 28 -14.93 49.22 -22.88
C SER A 28 -14.04 49.09 -21.64
N ALA A 29 -14.43 48.22 -20.72
CA ALA A 29 -13.55 47.75 -19.67
C ALA A 29 -13.14 46.28 -20.01
N THR A 30 -11.90 46.16 -20.46
CA THR A 30 -11.23 44.87 -20.57
C THR A 30 -11.19 44.25 -19.16
N GLN A 31 -12.16 43.42 -18.84
CA GLN A 31 -12.06 42.55 -17.69
C GLN A 31 -11.01 41.50 -18.05
N ASN A 32 -9.80 41.70 -17.55
CA ASN A 32 -8.86 40.60 -17.27
C ASN A 32 -9.57 39.66 -16.30
N ASN A 33 -10.24 38.68 -16.82
CA ASN A 33 -10.67 37.52 -16.07
C ASN A 33 -9.40 36.67 -15.80
N SER A 34 -8.57 37.07 -14.85
CA SER A 34 -7.75 36.16 -14.15
C SER A 34 -8.69 35.25 -13.34
N SER A 35 -9.20 34.22 -14.02
CA SER A 35 -9.76 33.08 -13.32
C SER A 35 -8.61 32.40 -12.55
N ASP A 36 -8.33 32.94 -11.35
CA ASP A 36 -7.67 32.24 -10.29
C ASP A 36 -8.64 31.11 -9.88
N SER A 37 -8.70 30.08 -10.73
CA SER A 37 -9.46 28.87 -10.44
C SER A 37 -8.65 28.12 -9.38
N ASN A 38 -8.98 28.40 -8.13
CA ASN A 38 -8.59 27.61 -6.97
C ASN A 38 -9.35 26.26 -7.04
N GLU A 39 -9.22 25.59 -8.20
CA GLU A 39 -9.85 24.30 -8.45
C GLU A 39 -9.13 23.25 -7.60
N GLN A 40 -9.88 22.63 -6.69
CA GLN A 40 -9.34 21.61 -5.80
C GLN A 40 -8.98 20.35 -6.58
N VAL A 41 -7.72 19.99 -6.60
CA VAL A 41 -7.22 18.76 -7.19
C VAL A 41 -7.47 17.61 -6.23
N LYS A 42 -8.16 16.57 -6.70
CA LYS A 42 -8.43 15.37 -5.91
C LYS A 42 -7.64 14.18 -6.45
N ILE A 43 -6.87 13.55 -5.58
CA ILE A 43 -6.13 12.31 -5.87
C ILE A 43 -6.63 11.24 -4.89
N VAL A 44 -7.03 10.10 -5.43
CA VAL A 44 -7.40 8.92 -4.64
C VAL A 44 -6.41 7.81 -4.96
N ALA A 45 -5.60 7.42 -3.98
CA ALA A 45 -4.64 6.33 -4.05
C ALA A 45 -5.16 5.14 -3.24
N VAL A 46 -5.33 3.99 -3.88
CA VAL A 46 -5.88 2.79 -3.24
C VAL A 46 -5.00 1.59 -3.54
N GLY A 47 -4.84 0.68 -2.58
CA GLY A 47 -4.20 -0.61 -2.88
C GLY A 47 -3.31 -1.15 -1.77
N SER A 48 -2.02 -1.34 -2.06
CA SER A 48 -1.08 -1.94 -1.13
C SER A 48 -1.14 -1.30 0.26
N THR A 49 -1.30 -2.15 1.26
CA THR A 49 -1.16 -1.73 2.66
C THR A 49 0.30 -1.71 3.11
N ALA A 50 1.22 -2.33 2.37
CA ALA A 50 2.66 -2.24 2.64
C ALA A 50 3.20 -0.86 2.24
N LEU A 51 2.75 -0.32 1.09
CA LEU A 51 3.11 1.02 0.61
C LEU A 51 2.37 2.15 1.35
N GLN A 52 1.24 1.85 1.97
CA GLN A 52 0.36 2.87 2.56
C GLN A 52 1.09 3.84 3.51
N PRO A 53 1.95 3.40 4.46
CA PRO A 53 2.65 4.34 5.36
C PRO A 53 3.50 5.39 4.64
N LEU A 54 4.16 5.02 3.54
CA LEU A 54 4.98 5.95 2.76
C LEU A 54 4.11 6.98 2.04
N VAL A 55 3.02 6.53 1.40
CA VAL A 55 2.13 7.44 0.68
C VAL A 55 1.38 8.37 1.64
N ASP A 56 1.02 7.88 2.85
CA ASP A 56 0.42 8.68 3.91
C ASP A 56 1.38 9.77 4.41
N ALA A 57 2.66 9.45 4.64
CA ALA A 57 3.66 10.42 5.05
C ALA A 57 3.93 11.47 3.95
N ALA A 58 4.11 11.02 2.71
CA ALA A 58 4.37 11.90 1.58
C ALA A 58 3.19 12.85 1.29
N GLN A 59 1.95 12.34 1.34
CA GLN A 59 0.77 13.19 1.10
C GLN A 59 0.59 14.24 2.19
N GLU A 60 0.91 13.95 3.44
CA GLU A 60 0.81 14.89 4.54
C GLU A 60 1.74 16.10 4.31
N SER A 61 3.00 15.87 3.97
CA SER A 61 3.97 16.93 3.65
C SER A 61 3.58 17.66 2.35
N PHE A 62 3.23 16.92 1.29
CA PHE A 62 2.87 17.51 -0.01
C PHE A 62 1.69 18.48 0.08
N VAL A 63 0.63 18.12 0.82
CA VAL A 63 -0.57 18.96 0.94
C VAL A 63 -0.30 20.23 1.75
N GLN A 64 0.64 20.21 2.70
CA GLN A 64 1.05 21.44 3.42
C GLN A 64 1.64 22.48 2.47
N GLU A 65 2.42 22.06 1.47
CA GLU A 65 3.00 22.93 0.46
C GLU A 65 2.04 23.23 -0.70
N ASN A 66 1.05 22.38 -0.92
CA ASN A 66 0.09 22.44 -2.03
C ASN A 66 -1.36 22.39 -1.52
N PRO A 67 -1.85 23.45 -0.85
CA PRO A 67 -3.14 23.43 -0.15
C PRO A 67 -4.37 23.29 -1.05
N ASN A 68 -4.21 23.42 -2.37
CA ASN A 68 -5.26 23.13 -3.35
C ASN A 68 -5.39 21.63 -3.67
N TYR A 69 -4.51 20.76 -3.13
CA TYR A 69 -4.61 19.31 -3.29
C TYR A 69 -5.36 18.67 -2.11
N GLN A 70 -6.18 17.70 -2.45
CA GLN A 70 -6.80 16.77 -1.51
C GLN A 70 -6.41 15.34 -1.93
N ILE A 71 -5.56 14.71 -1.15
CA ILE A 71 -5.10 13.34 -1.41
C ILE A 71 -5.72 12.41 -0.38
N SER A 72 -6.31 11.31 -0.84
CA SER A 72 -6.87 10.26 0.02
C SER A 72 -6.14 8.96 -0.25
N VAL A 73 -5.59 8.35 0.80
CA VAL A 73 -4.86 7.08 0.73
C VAL A 73 -5.68 6.00 1.42
N GLN A 74 -5.87 4.86 0.75
CA GLN A 74 -6.68 3.76 1.27
C GLN A 74 -6.00 2.42 1.01
N GLY A 75 -6.05 1.53 1.98
CA GLY A 75 -5.64 0.14 1.81
C GLY A 75 -6.61 -0.65 0.93
N GLY A 76 -6.46 -1.97 0.92
CA GLY A 76 -7.32 -2.89 0.17
C GLY A 76 -6.54 -4.00 -0.55
N GLY A 77 -5.20 -3.92 -0.50
CA GLY A 77 -4.26 -4.83 -1.16
C GLY A 77 -3.99 -4.46 -2.62
N SER A 78 -2.85 -4.89 -3.12
CA SER A 78 -2.35 -4.57 -4.47
C SER A 78 -3.34 -4.93 -5.58
N GLY A 79 -4.02 -6.07 -5.46
CA GLY A 79 -5.03 -6.49 -6.43
C GLY A 79 -6.21 -5.53 -6.53
N THR A 80 -6.65 -4.94 -5.40
CA THR A 80 -7.69 -3.91 -5.39
C THR A 80 -7.20 -2.64 -6.06
N GLY A 81 -5.97 -2.20 -5.74
CA GLY A 81 -5.35 -1.02 -6.35
C GLY A 81 -5.26 -1.14 -7.86
N LEU A 82 -4.68 -2.22 -8.36
CA LEU A 82 -4.52 -2.49 -9.78
C LEU A 82 -5.86 -2.55 -10.52
N SER A 83 -6.83 -3.29 -9.98
CA SER A 83 -8.15 -3.42 -10.62
C SER A 83 -8.91 -2.09 -10.66
N GLN A 84 -8.86 -1.30 -9.59
CA GLN A 84 -9.57 -0.02 -9.53
C GLN A 84 -8.92 1.05 -10.41
N VAL A 85 -7.60 1.11 -10.49
CA VAL A 85 -6.92 2.07 -11.37
C VAL A 85 -7.12 1.68 -12.84
N GLU A 86 -7.07 0.40 -13.20
CA GLU A 86 -7.37 -0.05 -14.55
C GLU A 86 -8.80 0.31 -14.98
N ALA A 87 -9.76 0.18 -14.07
CA ALA A 87 -11.15 0.56 -14.31
C ALA A 87 -11.36 2.09 -14.32
N GLY A 88 -10.34 2.90 -14.00
CA GLY A 88 -10.47 4.36 -13.86
C GLY A 88 -11.30 4.80 -12.65
N ALA A 89 -11.52 3.92 -11.68
CA ALA A 89 -12.29 4.21 -10.47
C ALA A 89 -11.50 5.02 -9.43
N VAL A 90 -10.17 4.94 -9.49
CA VAL A 90 -9.23 5.70 -8.64
C VAL A 90 -8.15 6.36 -9.50
N THR A 91 -7.48 7.35 -8.93
CA THR A 91 -6.43 8.10 -9.62
C THR A 91 -5.12 7.30 -9.68
N ILE A 92 -4.78 6.62 -8.58
CA ILE A 92 -3.55 5.86 -8.40
C ILE A 92 -3.86 4.50 -7.79
N GLY A 93 -3.31 3.45 -8.37
CA GLY A 93 -3.32 2.09 -7.81
C GLY A 93 -1.98 1.74 -7.18
N ASN A 94 -1.95 1.55 -5.87
CA ASN A 94 -0.74 1.16 -5.14
C ASN A 94 -0.56 -0.36 -5.16
N SER A 95 0.66 -0.83 -5.44
CA SER A 95 0.94 -2.27 -5.57
C SER A 95 2.35 -2.65 -5.16
N ASP A 96 2.50 -3.81 -4.49
CA ASP A 96 3.79 -4.46 -4.20
C ASP A 96 4.21 -5.42 -5.33
N VAL A 97 3.39 -5.58 -6.36
CA VAL A 97 3.67 -6.48 -7.48
C VAL A 97 3.50 -5.74 -8.80
N PHE A 98 4.20 -6.20 -9.83
CA PHE A 98 3.97 -5.71 -11.18
C PHE A 98 2.54 -6.00 -11.63
N ALA A 99 1.98 -5.11 -12.45
CA ALA A 99 0.63 -5.29 -12.98
C ALA A 99 0.53 -6.55 -13.86
N GLU A 100 1.62 -6.93 -14.53
CA GLU A 100 1.77 -8.13 -15.35
C GLU A 100 1.67 -9.43 -14.54
N GLU A 101 1.99 -9.39 -13.25
CA GLU A 101 1.89 -10.55 -12.34
C GLU A 101 0.46 -10.76 -11.82
N ARG A 102 -0.49 -9.89 -12.19
CA ARG A 102 -1.86 -9.96 -11.67
C ARG A 102 -2.85 -10.43 -12.71
N ASP A 103 -3.39 -11.63 -12.54
CA ASP A 103 -4.45 -12.14 -13.38
C ASP A 103 -5.68 -11.22 -13.42
N GLY A 104 -6.19 -10.98 -14.62
CA GLY A 104 -7.38 -10.17 -14.85
C GLY A 104 -7.14 -8.66 -14.88
N VAL A 105 -5.88 -8.22 -14.85
CA VAL A 105 -5.45 -6.83 -15.05
C VAL A 105 -4.80 -6.69 -16.42
N ASP A 106 -5.23 -5.72 -17.21
CA ASP A 106 -4.59 -5.36 -18.48
C ASP A 106 -3.46 -4.36 -18.22
N ALA A 107 -2.27 -4.86 -17.95
CA ALA A 107 -1.08 -4.05 -17.66
C ALA A 107 -0.76 -3.05 -18.78
N SER A 108 -1.14 -3.33 -20.05
CA SER A 108 -0.86 -2.43 -21.17
C SER A 108 -1.58 -1.08 -21.09
N LYS A 109 -2.61 -0.97 -20.26
CA LYS A 109 -3.33 0.29 -19.99
C LYS A 109 -2.68 1.12 -18.89
N LEU A 110 -1.79 0.52 -18.13
CA LEU A 110 -1.24 1.12 -16.92
C LEU A 110 0.16 1.69 -17.17
N VAL A 111 0.46 2.79 -16.50
CA VAL A 111 1.81 3.36 -16.43
C VAL A 111 2.34 3.10 -15.04
N ASP A 112 3.49 2.43 -14.97
CA ASP A 112 4.17 2.10 -13.73
C ASP A 112 5.07 3.25 -13.26
N HIS A 113 4.90 3.63 -11.99
CA HIS A 113 5.75 4.57 -11.28
C HIS A 113 6.32 3.87 -10.05
N LYS A 114 7.52 3.31 -10.17
CA LYS A 114 8.23 2.73 -9.03
C LYS A 114 8.68 3.85 -8.10
N VAL A 115 8.34 3.75 -6.81
CA VAL A 115 8.62 4.82 -5.83
C VAL A 115 9.57 4.40 -4.72
N ALA A 116 9.69 3.12 -4.44
CA ALA A 116 10.60 2.57 -3.43
C ALA A 116 10.82 1.07 -3.66
N VAL A 117 11.65 0.46 -2.81
CA VAL A 117 11.77 -0.99 -2.63
C VAL A 117 11.43 -1.31 -1.18
N VAL A 118 10.85 -2.48 -0.93
CA VAL A 118 10.60 -2.97 0.43
C VAL A 118 10.94 -4.45 0.56
N GLY A 119 11.66 -4.80 1.61
CA GLY A 119 11.84 -6.18 2.04
C GLY A 119 10.59 -6.69 2.75
N MET A 120 10.38 -8.00 2.74
CA MET A 120 9.32 -8.67 3.49
C MET A 120 9.92 -9.77 4.33
N ALA A 121 9.52 -9.87 5.59
CA ALA A 121 10.06 -10.83 6.53
C ALA A 121 8.96 -11.70 7.16
N PRO A 122 9.25 -13.00 7.42
CA PRO A 122 8.42 -13.78 8.32
C PRO A 122 8.51 -13.18 9.72
N ILE A 123 7.37 -13.06 10.39
CA ILE A 123 7.25 -12.57 11.76
C ILE A 123 6.55 -13.59 12.63
N VAL A 124 6.99 -13.68 13.87
CA VAL A 124 6.42 -14.60 14.86
C VAL A 124 6.04 -13.87 16.15
N ASN A 125 5.15 -14.49 16.92
CA ASN A 125 4.93 -14.08 18.29
C ASN A 125 6.22 -14.29 19.11
N LYS A 126 6.59 -13.34 19.94
CA LYS A 126 7.86 -13.38 20.73
C LYS A 126 7.98 -14.56 21.69
N ASP A 127 6.87 -15.24 22.00
CA ASP A 127 6.87 -16.39 22.89
C ASP A 127 7.37 -17.69 22.26
N THR A 128 7.62 -17.71 20.94
CA THR A 128 8.11 -18.90 20.21
C THR A 128 9.55 -19.27 20.52
N ASP A 129 10.38 -18.30 20.95
CA ASP A 129 11.84 -18.40 21.16
C ASP A 129 12.65 -18.76 19.89
N VAL A 130 12.08 -18.53 18.70
CA VAL A 130 12.75 -18.74 17.41
C VAL A 130 13.18 -17.40 16.82
N LYS A 131 14.39 -17.32 16.28
CA LYS A 131 14.96 -16.13 15.66
C LYS A 131 15.50 -16.36 14.25
N ASP A 132 15.83 -17.60 13.94
CA ASP A 132 16.36 -18.01 12.65
C ASP A 132 15.79 -19.37 12.28
N ILE A 133 15.46 -19.55 11.01
CA ILE A 133 15.00 -20.81 10.42
C ILE A 133 15.61 -20.96 9.03
N THR A 134 15.72 -22.18 8.57
CA THR A 134 16.07 -22.41 7.17
C THR A 134 14.90 -22.08 6.24
N LYS A 135 15.19 -21.76 4.98
CA LYS A 135 14.16 -21.53 3.95
C LYS A 135 13.26 -22.77 3.82
N GLN A 136 13.83 -23.98 3.90
CA GLN A 136 13.04 -25.21 3.86
C GLN A 136 12.09 -25.35 5.06
N GLU A 137 12.53 -25.01 6.27
CA GLU A 137 11.64 -24.99 7.44
C GLU A 137 10.52 -23.95 7.31
N LEU A 138 10.82 -22.78 6.76
CA LEU A 138 9.79 -21.77 6.46
C LEU A 138 8.72 -22.34 5.51
N ILE A 139 9.14 -22.97 4.42
CA ILE A 139 8.23 -23.64 3.48
C ILE A 139 7.43 -24.73 4.17
N ASP A 140 8.08 -25.58 4.99
CA ASP A 140 7.43 -26.70 5.67
C ASP A 140 6.45 -26.23 6.76
N ILE A 141 6.71 -25.11 7.42
CA ILE A 141 5.76 -24.45 8.33
C ILE A 141 4.52 -23.95 7.55
N PHE A 142 4.73 -23.17 6.50
CA PHE A 142 3.60 -22.61 5.75
C PHE A 142 2.82 -23.66 4.97
N THR A 143 3.43 -24.78 4.57
CA THR A 143 2.75 -25.89 3.92
C THR A 143 2.18 -26.92 4.92
N GLY A 144 2.37 -26.72 6.23
CA GLY A 144 1.79 -27.54 7.30
C GLY A 144 2.48 -28.88 7.55
N LYS A 145 3.69 -29.05 7.06
CA LYS A 145 4.52 -30.24 7.38
C LYS A 145 5.13 -30.12 8.78
N ILE A 146 5.57 -28.90 9.15
CA ILE A 146 6.00 -28.57 10.50
C ILE A 146 4.85 -27.85 11.20
N THR A 147 4.42 -28.35 12.36
CA THR A 147 3.23 -27.85 13.07
C THR A 147 3.49 -27.46 14.51
N ASN A 148 4.71 -27.66 15.00
CA ASN A 148 5.12 -27.32 16.35
C ASN A 148 6.49 -26.64 16.34
N TRP A 149 6.63 -25.53 17.07
CA TRP A 149 7.86 -24.74 17.13
C TRP A 149 9.07 -25.53 17.64
N LYS A 150 8.88 -26.58 18.46
CA LYS A 150 10.00 -27.44 18.91
C LYS A 150 10.72 -28.15 17.77
N GLU A 151 10.06 -28.34 16.62
CA GLU A 151 10.65 -29.00 15.45
C GLU A 151 11.73 -28.15 14.79
N VAL A 152 11.71 -26.83 15.07
CA VAL A 152 12.67 -25.84 14.58
C VAL A 152 13.42 -25.13 15.73
N GLY A 153 13.57 -25.81 16.87
CA GLY A 153 14.35 -25.32 18.01
C GLY A 153 13.64 -24.34 18.96
N GLY A 154 12.37 -24.08 18.75
CA GLY A 154 11.54 -23.26 19.63
C GLY A 154 10.88 -24.05 20.77
N LYS A 155 9.90 -23.43 21.43
CA LYS A 155 9.11 -24.05 22.49
C LYS A 155 8.23 -25.20 21.99
N ASP A 156 7.85 -26.12 22.88
CA ASP A 156 6.80 -27.10 22.58
C ASP A 156 5.45 -26.40 22.53
N GLN A 157 5.16 -25.83 21.36
CA GLN A 157 4.01 -24.98 21.11
C GLN A 157 3.53 -25.14 19.67
N LYS A 158 2.22 -25.28 19.49
CA LYS A 158 1.60 -25.37 18.16
C LYS A 158 1.87 -24.10 17.36
N ILE A 159 2.20 -24.29 16.08
CA ILE A 159 2.30 -23.19 15.11
C ILE A 159 0.90 -22.80 14.65
N ASN A 160 0.61 -21.50 14.70
CA ASN A 160 -0.62 -20.89 14.20
C ASN A 160 -0.29 -20.00 13.01
N VAL A 161 -0.46 -20.54 11.80
CA VAL A 161 -0.22 -19.78 10.57
C VAL A 161 -1.34 -18.76 10.36
N VAL A 162 -0.96 -17.52 10.14
CA VAL A 162 -1.84 -16.42 9.72
C VAL A 162 -1.39 -15.96 8.34
N ASN A 163 -2.28 -16.00 7.36
CA ASN A 163 -1.96 -15.59 6.00
C ASN A 163 -2.53 -14.20 5.69
N ARG A 164 -2.17 -13.63 4.57
CA ARG A 164 -2.80 -12.46 4.00
C ARG A 164 -3.88 -12.89 3.01
N ALA A 165 -4.87 -12.02 2.78
CA ALA A 165 -5.91 -12.27 1.78
C ALA A 165 -5.32 -12.39 0.37
N ASN A 166 -6.00 -13.11 -0.51
CA ASN A 166 -5.52 -13.43 -1.87
C ASN A 166 -5.22 -12.19 -2.76
N GLY A 167 -5.76 -11.01 -2.41
CA GLY A 167 -5.47 -9.75 -3.10
C GLY A 167 -4.21 -9.03 -2.61
N SER A 168 -3.51 -9.55 -1.59
CA SER A 168 -2.30 -8.94 -1.03
C SER A 168 -1.09 -9.14 -1.94
N GLY A 169 -0.43 -8.05 -2.32
CA GLY A 169 0.85 -8.11 -3.02
C GLY A 169 1.97 -8.64 -2.12
N THR A 170 1.97 -8.26 -0.84
CA THR A 170 2.89 -8.82 0.18
C THR A 170 2.80 -10.35 0.22
N ARG A 171 1.57 -10.91 0.12
CA ARG A 171 1.38 -12.37 0.01
C ARG A 171 2.01 -12.94 -1.25
N ALA A 172 1.71 -12.33 -2.39
CA ALA A 172 2.22 -12.80 -3.68
C ALA A 172 3.75 -12.81 -3.70
N THR A 173 4.38 -11.73 -3.22
CA THR A 173 5.84 -11.64 -3.10
C THR A 173 6.42 -12.68 -2.13
N PHE A 174 5.79 -12.84 -0.97
CA PHE A 174 6.25 -13.80 0.03
C PHE A 174 6.09 -15.26 -0.45
N GLU A 175 4.97 -15.62 -1.07
CA GLU A 175 4.77 -16.95 -1.64
C GLU A 175 5.78 -17.24 -2.77
N LYS A 176 6.04 -16.25 -3.64
CA LYS A 176 6.96 -16.41 -4.77
C LYS A 176 8.42 -16.57 -4.30
N TRP A 177 8.90 -15.70 -3.41
CA TRP A 177 10.32 -15.61 -3.05
C TRP A 177 10.67 -16.25 -1.71
N GLY A 178 9.75 -16.26 -0.77
CA GLY A 178 9.93 -16.89 0.54
C GLY A 178 9.57 -18.37 0.56
N LEU A 179 8.55 -18.75 -0.20
CA LEU A 179 8.07 -20.13 -0.23
C LEU A 179 8.37 -20.86 -1.56
N ASP A 180 9.21 -20.29 -2.44
CA ASP A 180 9.53 -20.85 -3.77
C ASP A 180 8.27 -21.23 -4.57
N GLY A 181 7.19 -20.44 -4.43
CA GLY A 181 5.91 -20.66 -5.08
C GLY A 181 5.05 -21.77 -4.42
N ALA A 182 5.46 -22.32 -3.28
CA ALA A 182 4.64 -23.29 -2.57
C ALA A 182 3.35 -22.66 -2.03
N THR A 183 2.24 -23.39 -2.16
CA THR A 183 0.92 -22.93 -1.68
C THR A 183 0.79 -23.16 -0.17
N PRO A 184 0.55 -22.12 0.63
CA PRO A 184 0.31 -22.24 2.06
C PRO A 184 -0.93 -23.07 2.38
N VAL A 185 -0.92 -23.72 3.56
CA VAL A 185 -2.13 -24.36 4.11
C VAL A 185 -3.25 -23.36 4.29
N GLN A 186 -4.49 -23.86 4.23
CA GLN A 186 -5.64 -23.06 4.58
C GLN A 186 -5.52 -22.60 6.04
N SER A 187 -5.57 -21.31 6.27
CA SER A 187 -5.40 -20.70 7.58
C SER A 187 -6.27 -19.46 7.72
N GLN A 188 -6.22 -18.79 8.88
CA GLN A 188 -6.85 -17.48 9.03
C GLN A 188 -6.21 -16.48 8.08
N GLU A 189 -7.02 -15.72 7.34
CA GLU A 189 -6.54 -14.67 6.43
C GLU A 189 -6.88 -13.28 6.95
N GLN A 190 -6.01 -12.30 6.64
CA GLN A 190 -6.17 -10.90 7.02
C GLN A 190 -5.91 -9.97 5.82
N ASP A 191 -6.71 -8.91 5.72
CA ASP A 191 -6.65 -7.98 4.58
C ASP A 191 -5.52 -6.96 4.68
N SER A 192 -5.09 -6.58 5.90
CA SER A 192 -4.13 -5.49 6.09
C SER A 192 -2.90 -5.90 6.89
N SER A 193 -1.77 -5.24 6.59
CA SER A 193 -0.50 -5.43 7.31
C SER A 193 -0.61 -5.08 8.79
N GLY A 194 -1.32 -4.00 9.14
CA GLY A 194 -1.52 -3.60 10.53
C GLY A 194 -2.29 -4.63 11.34
N THR A 195 -3.36 -5.23 10.77
CA THR A 195 -4.14 -6.27 11.44
C THR A 195 -3.31 -7.55 11.64
N VAL A 196 -2.51 -7.93 10.65
CA VAL A 196 -1.58 -9.07 10.79
C VAL A 196 -0.60 -8.85 11.93
N ARG A 197 0.07 -7.70 11.98
CA ARG A 197 1.01 -7.37 13.07
C ARG A 197 0.35 -7.52 14.44
N GLN A 198 -0.82 -6.91 14.61
CA GLN A 198 -1.58 -6.98 15.86
C GLN A 198 -1.95 -8.44 16.21
N LEU A 199 -2.44 -9.21 15.24
CA LEU A 199 -2.86 -10.58 15.46
C LEU A 199 -1.69 -11.48 15.87
N VAL A 200 -0.55 -11.38 15.17
CA VAL A 200 0.65 -12.16 15.50
C VAL A 200 1.18 -11.79 16.88
N SER A 201 1.22 -10.50 17.22
CA SER A 201 1.69 -10.05 18.55
C SER A 201 0.82 -10.58 19.70
N GLN A 202 -0.47 -10.82 19.46
CA GLN A 202 -1.44 -11.24 20.50
C GLN A 202 -1.73 -12.75 20.51
N THR A 203 -1.31 -13.48 19.47
CA THR A 203 -1.63 -14.91 19.34
C THR A 203 -0.39 -15.76 19.65
N PRO A 204 -0.39 -16.51 20.76
CA PRO A 204 0.71 -17.42 21.08
C PRO A 204 0.99 -18.41 19.94
N GLY A 205 2.26 -18.58 19.60
CA GLY A 205 2.72 -19.47 18.53
C GLY A 205 2.38 -19.02 17.12
N ALA A 206 1.89 -17.81 16.92
CA ALA A 206 1.55 -17.30 15.59
C ALA A 206 2.79 -17.02 14.74
N ILE A 207 2.64 -17.26 13.42
CA ILE A 207 3.55 -16.86 12.36
C ILE A 207 2.77 -16.21 11.22
N SER A 208 3.33 -15.18 10.63
CA SER A 208 2.89 -14.53 9.41
C SER A 208 4.08 -13.86 8.72
N TYR A 209 3.84 -12.89 7.86
CA TYR A 209 4.87 -12.09 7.20
C TYR A 209 4.38 -10.66 7.00
N LEU A 210 5.33 -9.71 7.02
CA LEU A 210 5.08 -8.28 6.83
C LEU A 210 6.18 -7.64 5.99
N ALA A 211 5.85 -6.53 5.35
CA ALA A 211 6.84 -5.59 4.82
C ALA A 211 7.64 -4.96 5.97
N PHE A 212 8.90 -4.61 5.71
CA PHE A 212 9.78 -4.01 6.72
C PHE A 212 9.20 -2.74 7.35
N SER A 213 8.43 -1.99 6.59
CA SER A 213 7.69 -0.80 7.08
C SER A 213 6.70 -1.08 8.22
N TYR A 214 6.40 -2.34 8.51
CA TYR A 214 5.53 -2.75 9.61
C TYR A 214 6.27 -3.50 10.73
N LEU A 215 7.58 -3.69 10.61
CA LEU A 215 8.36 -4.35 11.65
C LEU A 215 8.53 -3.41 12.85
N ASP A 216 8.23 -3.91 14.03
CA ASP A 216 8.44 -3.22 15.30
C ASP A 216 8.69 -4.21 16.44
N ASP A 217 8.87 -3.68 17.64
CA ASP A 217 9.12 -4.47 18.83
C ASP A 217 7.92 -5.31 19.32
N SER A 218 6.76 -5.28 18.65
CA SER A 218 5.60 -6.10 19.05
C SER A 218 5.70 -7.56 18.60
N THR A 219 6.45 -7.82 17.54
CA THR A 219 6.70 -9.16 16.96
C THR A 219 8.20 -9.43 16.85
N GLN A 220 8.58 -10.67 16.52
CA GLN A 220 9.95 -11.05 16.19
C GLN A 220 10.03 -11.36 14.70
N ALA A 221 10.82 -10.59 13.94
CA ALA A 221 11.19 -10.95 12.58
C ALA A 221 12.24 -12.07 12.60
N LEU A 222 12.10 -13.04 11.69
CA LEU A 222 13.03 -14.18 11.60
C LEU A 222 14.09 -13.92 10.54
N SER A 223 15.32 -14.32 10.84
CA SER A 223 16.36 -14.59 9.84
C SER A 223 16.02 -15.85 9.06
N ILE A 224 16.53 -15.96 7.84
CA ILE A 224 16.42 -17.15 7.00
C ILE A 224 17.83 -17.58 6.60
N ASP A 225 18.20 -18.82 6.88
CA ASP A 225 19.55 -19.37 6.62
C ASP A 225 20.68 -18.46 7.15
N GLY A 226 20.45 -17.82 8.30
CA GLY A 226 21.39 -16.90 8.94
C GLY A 226 21.44 -15.50 8.33
N VAL A 227 20.68 -15.21 7.28
CA VAL A 227 20.54 -13.85 6.70
C VAL A 227 19.45 -13.09 7.43
N GLU A 228 19.78 -11.91 7.97
CA GLU A 228 18.81 -11.07 8.67
C GLU A 228 17.96 -10.23 7.69
N PRO A 229 16.68 -9.99 8.00
CA PRO A 229 15.80 -9.10 7.21
C PRO A 229 16.19 -7.63 7.46
N LYS A 230 17.17 -7.15 6.70
CA LYS A 230 17.71 -5.80 6.75
C LYS A 230 17.80 -5.20 5.36
N GLU A 231 17.76 -3.89 5.28
CA GLU A 231 17.78 -3.13 4.04
C GLU A 231 19.06 -3.41 3.23
N GLU A 232 20.21 -3.54 3.87
CA GLU A 232 21.48 -3.83 3.19
C GLU A 232 21.44 -5.20 2.48
N ASN A 233 20.82 -6.20 3.11
CA ASN A 233 20.67 -7.54 2.54
C ASN A 233 19.62 -7.60 1.43
N VAL A 234 18.67 -6.66 1.42
CA VAL A 234 17.76 -6.46 0.29
C VAL A 234 18.51 -5.81 -0.88
N ALA A 235 19.32 -4.80 -0.61
CA ALA A 235 20.06 -4.04 -1.62
C ALA A 235 20.98 -4.93 -2.46
N ASP A 236 21.72 -5.85 -1.83
CA ASP A 236 22.65 -6.80 -2.48
C ASP A 236 21.96 -8.12 -2.90
N ASN A 237 20.63 -8.23 -2.67
CA ASN A 237 19.81 -9.41 -2.95
C ASN A 237 20.20 -10.68 -2.16
N SER A 238 20.96 -10.59 -1.08
CA SER A 238 21.17 -11.74 -0.17
C SER A 238 19.89 -12.07 0.62
N TRP A 239 19.01 -11.09 0.82
CA TRP A 239 17.62 -11.26 1.22
C TRP A 239 16.72 -11.17 -0.02
N GLU A 240 16.22 -12.30 -0.51
CA GLU A 240 15.50 -12.39 -1.78
C GLU A 240 14.02 -11.98 -1.70
N ILE A 241 13.44 -11.88 -0.49
CA ILE A 241 12.01 -11.60 -0.30
C ILE A 241 11.79 -10.09 -0.29
N TRP A 242 11.75 -9.49 -1.47
CA TRP A 242 11.52 -8.06 -1.66
C TRP A 242 10.74 -7.77 -2.94
N SER A 243 10.16 -6.59 -3.01
CA SER A 243 9.50 -6.07 -4.21
C SER A 243 9.74 -4.57 -4.37
N TYR A 244 9.51 -4.08 -5.60
CA TYR A 244 9.26 -2.66 -5.79
C TYR A 244 7.90 -2.29 -5.20
N GLU A 245 7.80 -1.05 -4.77
CA GLU A 245 6.56 -0.38 -4.46
C GLU A 245 6.16 0.48 -5.65
N HIS A 246 5.01 0.19 -6.22
CA HIS A 246 4.51 0.75 -7.46
C HIS A 246 3.29 1.66 -7.19
N MET A 247 3.24 2.79 -7.88
CA MET A 247 2.06 3.64 -7.99
C MET A 247 1.63 3.67 -9.45
N TYR A 248 0.56 2.96 -9.79
CA TYR A 248 0.07 2.86 -11.17
C TYR A 248 -0.94 3.94 -11.50
N THR A 249 -0.90 4.45 -12.74
CA THR A 249 -1.94 5.31 -13.31
C THR A 249 -2.55 4.66 -14.55
N ASN A 250 -3.83 4.94 -14.84
CA ASN A 250 -4.47 4.49 -16.07
C ASN A 250 -4.05 5.43 -17.23
N GLY A 251 -3.09 4.97 -18.02
CA GLY A 251 -2.43 5.78 -19.03
C GLY A 251 -1.61 6.93 -18.41
N LYS A 252 -1.26 7.91 -19.25
CA LYS A 252 -0.44 9.05 -18.82
C LYS A 252 -1.17 9.89 -17.76
N PRO A 253 -0.56 10.15 -16.60
CA PRO A 253 -1.16 10.97 -15.55
C PRO A 253 -1.36 12.43 -16.00
N SER A 254 -2.34 13.11 -15.38
CA SER A 254 -2.45 14.57 -15.54
C SER A 254 -1.24 15.27 -14.92
N PRO A 255 -0.96 16.54 -15.28
CA PRO A 255 0.15 17.28 -14.70
C PRO A 255 0.10 17.37 -13.17
N GLU A 256 -1.10 17.44 -12.60
CA GLU A 256 -1.33 17.52 -11.16
C GLU A 256 -0.99 16.18 -10.48
N VAL A 257 -1.39 15.05 -11.06
CA VAL A 257 -1.06 13.72 -10.57
C VAL A 257 0.44 13.46 -10.72
N GLN A 258 1.02 13.83 -11.87
CA GLN A 258 2.46 13.71 -12.11
C GLN A 258 3.26 14.49 -11.06
N LYS A 259 2.81 15.68 -10.67
CA LYS A 259 3.47 16.48 -9.64
C LYS A 259 3.58 15.74 -8.30
N PHE A 260 2.53 15.01 -7.90
CA PHE A 260 2.59 14.20 -6.68
C PHE A 260 3.51 12.96 -6.85
N LEU A 261 3.46 12.31 -8.01
CA LEU A 261 4.36 11.19 -8.31
C LEU A 261 5.83 11.64 -8.37
N ASP A 262 6.12 12.81 -8.92
CA ASP A 262 7.47 13.39 -8.92
C ASP A 262 7.93 13.73 -7.50
N TYR A 263 7.01 14.20 -6.64
CA TYR A 263 7.31 14.47 -5.23
C TYR A 263 7.72 13.22 -4.47
N MET A 264 7.11 12.06 -4.74
CA MET A 264 7.54 10.78 -4.18
C MET A 264 9.01 10.46 -4.47
N MET A 265 9.56 10.99 -5.55
CA MET A 265 10.95 10.75 -6.00
C MET A 265 11.92 11.86 -5.61
N THR A 266 11.47 12.88 -4.87
CA THR A 266 12.37 13.94 -4.37
C THR A 266 13.35 13.41 -3.33
N GLU A 267 14.50 14.09 -3.18
CA GLU A 267 15.49 13.77 -2.15
C GLU A 267 14.87 13.82 -0.75
N GLU A 268 13.95 14.77 -0.50
CA GLU A 268 13.24 14.89 0.76
C GLU A 268 12.49 13.60 1.14
N ILE A 269 11.75 12.99 0.21
CA ILE A 269 11.00 11.76 0.46
C ILE A 269 11.93 10.53 0.46
N GLN A 270 12.89 10.47 -0.47
CA GLN A 270 13.75 9.30 -0.62
C GLN A 270 14.78 9.18 0.51
N GLU A 271 15.32 10.29 1.03
CA GLU A 271 16.27 10.29 2.14
C GLU A 271 15.60 10.39 3.53
N GLY A 272 14.36 10.85 3.59
CA GLY A 272 13.55 10.93 4.81
C GLY A 272 12.58 9.74 4.94
N PRO A 273 11.28 9.92 4.66
CA PRO A 273 10.23 8.91 4.91
C PRO A 273 10.52 7.52 4.33
N VAL A 274 11.16 7.41 3.16
CA VAL A 274 11.51 6.10 2.58
C VAL A 274 12.41 5.33 3.54
N LYS A 275 13.50 5.93 4.00
CA LYS A 275 14.45 5.27 4.92
C LYS A 275 13.89 5.13 6.34
N GLU A 276 13.25 6.18 6.86
CA GLU A 276 12.71 6.20 8.22
C GLU A 276 11.62 5.14 8.45
N LEU A 277 10.87 4.80 7.41
CA LEU A 277 9.79 3.81 7.46
C LEU A 277 10.22 2.40 7.03
N GLY A 278 11.52 2.15 6.83
CA GLY A 278 12.04 0.82 6.49
C GLY A 278 11.84 0.42 5.02
N TYR A 279 11.76 1.41 4.12
CA TYR A 279 11.88 1.18 2.68
C TYR A 279 13.30 1.51 2.22
N LEU A 280 13.61 1.12 1.00
CA LEU A 280 14.86 1.48 0.33
C LEU A 280 14.58 2.39 -0.87
N PRO A 281 15.36 3.48 -1.03
CA PRO A 281 15.44 4.15 -2.32
C PRO A 281 15.83 3.16 -3.43
N ILE A 282 15.18 3.25 -4.59
CA ILE A 282 15.48 2.34 -5.72
C ILE A 282 16.97 2.42 -6.11
N THR A 283 17.57 3.59 -5.94
CA THR A 283 18.99 3.84 -6.25
C THR A 283 19.97 3.11 -5.32
N MET A 284 19.51 2.56 -4.22
CA MET A 284 20.34 1.75 -3.31
C MET A 284 20.43 0.28 -3.74
N MET A 285 19.56 -0.15 -4.65
CA MET A 285 19.58 -1.54 -5.12
C MET A 285 20.80 -1.79 -6.01
N GLU A 286 21.51 -2.88 -5.73
CA GLU A 286 22.63 -3.37 -6.54
C GLU A 286 22.17 -4.27 -7.68
N VAL A 287 20.90 -4.67 -7.65
CA VAL A 287 20.25 -5.51 -8.66
C VAL A 287 18.92 -4.91 -9.10
N GLU A 288 18.50 -5.25 -10.31
CA GLU A 288 17.15 -5.02 -10.79
C GLU A 288 16.41 -6.34 -10.96
N ARG A 289 15.10 -6.33 -10.72
CA ARG A 289 14.22 -7.49 -10.95
C ARG A 289 13.08 -7.08 -11.88
N ASP A 290 12.86 -7.85 -12.94
CA ASP A 290 11.72 -7.65 -13.83
C ASP A 290 10.49 -8.46 -13.35
N HIS A 291 9.33 -8.27 -14.03
CA HIS A 291 8.09 -8.95 -13.69
C HIS A 291 8.16 -10.48 -13.86
N GLU A 292 9.06 -10.98 -14.70
CA GLU A 292 9.31 -12.42 -14.85
C GLU A 292 10.18 -12.97 -13.70
N GLY A 293 10.82 -12.09 -12.93
CA GLY A 293 11.71 -12.42 -11.81
C GLY A 293 13.17 -12.53 -12.21
N ASN A 294 13.53 -12.13 -13.43
CA ASN A 294 14.92 -12.12 -13.84
C ASN A 294 15.69 -11.02 -13.11
N ILE A 295 16.85 -11.37 -12.57
CA ILE A 295 17.80 -10.45 -11.93
C ILE A 295 18.82 -9.97 -12.98
N LYS A 296 19.08 -8.66 -12.97
CA LYS A 296 20.08 -8.00 -13.84
C LYS A 296 21.10 -7.27 -12.99
#